data_2089adab44b8e6440182523eed3367ce
#
_entry.id   2089adab44b8e6440182523eed3367ce
#
_cell.length_a   1.000
_cell.length_b   1.000
_cell.length_c   1.000
_cell.angle_alpha   90.00
_cell.angle_beta   90.00
_cell.angle_gamma   90.00
#
_symmetry.space_group_name_H-M   'P 1'
#
loop_
_entity.id
_entity.type
_entity.pdbx_description
1 polymer ?
#
loop_
_entity_poly.entity_id
_entity_poly.type
_entity_poly.pdbx_seq_one_letter_code
_entity_poly.pdbx_strand_id
1 'polypeptide(L)'
;MKHTHLLLLSFFLICCGGKNLSSSNLEWINNQTIYEVNLRQYTPEGTFASFRKHLPRLKKMGVGVLWFMPIHPIGEKNRKGKLGSYYSVRDYLDINPEFGTKKEFKSLVDEVHKMGMYVIIDWVANHTACDNALVSDNPDWYTRNKSGDFQSPPGTDWSDVYDLDFSSHDLRN
;
A
#
# COMPACT_ATOMS: atom_id res chain seq x y z
N MET A 1 68.73 -32.92 -12.75
CA MET A 1 67.33 -32.97 -13.28
C MET A 1 66.43 -32.26 -12.27
N LYS A 2 65.98 -31.04 -12.61
CA LYS A 2 65.12 -30.21 -11.73
C LYS A 2 63.69 -30.27 -12.29
N HIS A 3 62.78 -30.83 -11.53
CA HIS A 3 61.34 -30.86 -11.87
C HIS A 3 60.69 -29.60 -11.36
N THR A 4 60.20 -28.78 -12.28
CA THR A 4 59.45 -27.56 -12.01
C THR A 4 57.94 -27.93 -12.01
N HIS A 5 57.32 -27.90 -10.84
CA HIS A 5 55.85 -28.07 -10.70
C HIS A 5 55.15 -26.76 -11.06
N LEU A 6 54.39 -26.78 -12.14
CA LEU A 6 53.52 -25.69 -12.58
C LEU A 6 52.19 -25.80 -11.83
N LEU A 7 51.95 -24.87 -10.90
CA LEU A 7 50.67 -24.76 -10.20
C LEU A 7 49.65 -24.02 -11.10
N LEU A 8 48.65 -24.74 -11.61
CA LEU A 8 47.51 -24.15 -12.29
C LEU A 8 46.54 -23.58 -11.24
N LEU A 9 46.47 -22.25 -11.15
CA LEU A 9 45.48 -21.56 -10.34
C LEU A 9 44.18 -21.44 -11.16
N SER A 10 43.18 -22.28 -10.83
CA SER A 10 41.85 -22.22 -11.41
C SER A 10 41.06 -21.07 -10.76
N PHE A 11 40.87 -19.97 -11.48
CA PHE A 11 39.98 -18.89 -11.09
C PHE A 11 38.52 -19.34 -11.30
N PHE A 12 37.82 -19.66 -10.22
CA PHE A 12 36.37 -19.82 -10.23
C PHE A 12 35.72 -18.44 -10.26
N LEU A 13 35.30 -18.01 -11.44
CA LEU A 13 34.36 -16.88 -11.59
C LEU A 13 33.00 -17.30 -11.06
N ILE A 14 32.70 -16.90 -9.81
CA ILE A 14 31.32 -16.96 -9.29
C ILE A 14 30.54 -15.88 -10.02
N CYS A 15 29.84 -16.29 -11.08
CA CYS A 15 28.83 -15.46 -11.73
C CYS A 15 27.66 -15.30 -10.77
N CYS A 16 27.56 -14.15 -10.06
CA CYS A 16 26.36 -13.74 -9.37
C CYS A 16 25.25 -13.59 -10.42
N GLY A 17 24.49 -14.66 -10.61
CA GLY A 17 23.28 -14.65 -11.43
C GLY A 17 22.23 -13.75 -10.82
N GLY A 18 22.23 -12.47 -11.18
CA GLY A 18 21.09 -11.61 -10.98
C GLY A 18 19.88 -12.30 -11.59
N LYS A 19 18.86 -12.64 -10.79
CA LYS A 19 17.58 -13.08 -11.32
C LYS A 19 17.02 -11.93 -12.14
N ASN A 20 17.21 -11.98 -13.46
CA ASN A 20 16.44 -11.16 -14.39
C ASN A 20 14.97 -11.50 -14.13
N LEU A 21 14.22 -10.58 -13.55
CA LEU A 21 12.77 -10.63 -13.55
C LEU A 21 12.35 -10.68 -15.01
N SER A 22 11.95 -11.86 -15.47
CA SER A 22 11.54 -12.09 -16.85
C SER A 22 10.43 -11.08 -17.18
N SER A 23 10.59 -10.35 -18.27
CA SER A 23 9.61 -9.41 -18.81
C SER A 23 8.23 -10.08 -19.04
N SER A 24 8.20 -11.40 -19.17
CA SER A 24 6.97 -12.20 -19.30
C SER A 24 6.03 -12.12 -18.10
N ASN A 25 6.52 -11.79 -16.90
CA ASN A 25 5.68 -11.70 -15.69
C ASN A 25 4.83 -10.42 -15.61
N LEU A 26 5.05 -9.45 -16.49
CA LEU A 26 4.33 -8.17 -16.51
C LEU A 26 3.41 -8.01 -17.73
N GLU A 27 3.32 -9.00 -18.60
CA GLU A 27 2.46 -8.92 -19.81
C GLU A 27 0.98 -8.72 -19.48
N TRP A 28 0.53 -9.20 -18.31
CA TRP A 28 -0.84 -9.03 -17.84
C TRP A 28 -1.25 -7.56 -17.64
N ILE A 29 -0.26 -6.66 -17.38
CA ILE A 29 -0.51 -5.22 -17.17
C ILE A 29 -0.79 -4.51 -18.49
N ASN A 30 -0.28 -5.04 -19.61
CA ASN A 30 -0.43 -4.42 -20.90
C ASN A 30 -1.92 -4.34 -21.27
N ASN A 31 -2.37 -3.14 -21.66
CA ASN A 31 -3.74 -2.86 -22.06
C ASN A 31 -4.79 -3.03 -20.96
N GLN A 32 -4.42 -2.99 -19.67
CA GLN A 32 -5.37 -2.99 -18.57
C GLN A 32 -6.00 -1.60 -18.37
N THR A 33 -7.29 -1.59 -18.13
CA THR A 33 -8.03 -0.41 -17.67
C THR A 33 -8.03 -0.41 -16.13
N ILE A 34 -7.60 0.67 -15.52
CA ILE A 34 -7.66 0.87 -14.07
C ILE A 34 -8.95 1.66 -13.76
N TYR A 35 -9.71 1.17 -12.79
CA TYR A 35 -10.91 1.82 -12.28
C TYR A 35 -10.73 2.11 -10.80
N GLU A 36 -10.66 3.40 -10.43
CA GLU A 36 -10.55 3.84 -9.04
C GLU A 36 -11.89 3.66 -8.31
N VAL A 37 -11.84 3.10 -7.11
CA VAL A 37 -12.99 2.78 -6.27
C VAL A 37 -12.93 3.56 -4.97
N ASN A 38 -13.77 4.59 -4.85
CA ASN A 38 -14.11 5.16 -3.55
C ASN A 38 -15.24 4.34 -2.95
N LEU A 39 -14.90 3.36 -2.11
CA LEU A 39 -15.88 2.39 -1.60
C LEU A 39 -17.03 3.04 -0.83
N ARG A 40 -16.72 4.03 0.03
CA ARG A 40 -17.72 4.77 0.82
C ARG A 40 -18.78 5.44 -0.05
N GLN A 41 -18.40 5.91 -1.25
CA GLN A 41 -19.28 6.68 -2.13
C GLN A 41 -19.83 5.85 -3.29
N TYR A 42 -19.41 4.61 -3.46
CA TYR A 42 -19.78 3.80 -4.61
C TYR A 42 -21.24 3.32 -4.56
N THR A 43 -21.71 2.98 -3.37
CA THR A 43 -23.09 2.61 -3.08
C THR A 43 -23.59 3.34 -1.86
N PRO A 44 -24.90 3.45 -1.64
CA PRO A 44 -25.46 4.04 -0.41
C PRO A 44 -24.94 3.39 0.87
N GLU A 45 -24.70 2.07 0.85
CA GLU A 45 -24.19 1.32 1.99
C GLU A 45 -22.68 1.49 2.20
N GLY A 46 -21.91 1.77 1.12
CA GLY A 46 -20.47 1.97 1.17
C GLY A 46 -19.65 0.76 1.60
N THR A 47 -20.15 -0.47 1.40
CA THR A 47 -19.52 -1.71 1.92
C THR A 47 -18.97 -2.60 0.80
N PHE A 48 -18.04 -3.52 1.15
CA PHE A 48 -17.57 -4.55 0.22
C PHE A 48 -18.69 -5.42 -0.30
N ALA A 49 -19.67 -5.76 0.54
CA ALA A 49 -20.81 -6.59 0.16
C ALA A 49 -21.71 -5.92 -0.87
N SER A 50 -21.94 -4.62 -0.75
CA SER A 50 -22.73 -3.86 -1.72
C SER A 50 -21.96 -3.62 -3.02
N PHE A 51 -20.67 -3.27 -2.94
CA PHE A 51 -19.80 -3.09 -4.11
C PHE A 51 -19.69 -4.36 -4.96
N ARG A 52 -19.56 -5.53 -4.33
CA ARG A 52 -19.46 -6.85 -4.99
C ARG A 52 -20.53 -7.06 -6.06
N LYS A 53 -21.75 -6.60 -5.85
CA LYS A 53 -22.86 -6.73 -6.78
C LYS A 53 -22.61 -6.05 -8.14
N HIS A 54 -21.64 -5.13 -8.19
CA HIS A 54 -21.29 -4.37 -9.39
C HIS A 54 -20.12 -4.97 -10.18
N LEU A 55 -19.44 -6.00 -9.67
CA LEU A 55 -18.30 -6.64 -10.36
C LEU A 55 -18.64 -7.11 -11.78
N PRO A 56 -19.80 -7.77 -12.05
CA PRO A 56 -20.14 -8.20 -13.41
C PRO A 56 -20.25 -7.02 -14.39
N ARG A 57 -20.81 -5.89 -13.94
CA ARG A 57 -20.92 -4.67 -14.76
C ARG A 57 -19.54 -4.10 -15.07
N LEU A 58 -18.65 -4.00 -14.07
CA LEU A 58 -17.29 -3.48 -14.23
C LEU A 58 -16.48 -4.37 -15.19
N LYS A 59 -16.58 -5.69 -15.04
CA LYS A 59 -15.96 -6.62 -15.99
C LYS A 59 -16.46 -6.44 -17.41
N LYS A 60 -17.79 -6.29 -17.61
CA LYS A 60 -18.39 -6.04 -18.92
C LYS A 60 -17.93 -4.72 -19.54
N MET A 61 -17.61 -3.71 -18.73
CA MET A 61 -17.03 -2.44 -19.16
C MET A 61 -15.56 -2.55 -19.62
N GLY A 62 -14.92 -3.70 -19.42
CA GLY A 62 -13.51 -3.91 -19.76
C GLY A 62 -12.53 -3.48 -18.65
N VAL A 63 -13.01 -3.31 -17.41
CA VAL A 63 -12.10 -3.02 -16.27
C VAL A 63 -11.20 -4.22 -16.01
N GLY A 64 -9.89 -3.98 -15.99
CA GLY A 64 -8.88 -4.99 -15.70
C GLY A 64 -8.33 -4.90 -14.27
N VAL A 65 -8.26 -3.70 -13.73
CA VAL A 65 -7.72 -3.46 -12.38
C VAL A 65 -8.68 -2.59 -11.59
N LEU A 66 -9.04 -3.02 -10.39
CA LEU A 66 -9.75 -2.22 -9.40
C LEU A 66 -8.75 -1.61 -8.43
N TRP A 67 -8.70 -0.28 -8.39
CA TRP A 67 -7.85 0.47 -7.48
C TRP A 67 -8.70 1.02 -6.34
N PHE A 68 -8.64 0.37 -5.18
CA PHE A 68 -9.34 0.86 -3.99
C PHE A 68 -8.57 2.02 -3.34
N MET A 69 -9.25 3.15 -3.11
CA MET A 69 -8.80 4.16 -2.17
C MET A 69 -8.55 3.50 -0.80
N PRO A 70 -7.78 4.15 0.13
CA PRO A 70 -7.42 3.50 1.38
C PRO A 70 -8.62 2.88 2.10
N ILE A 71 -8.48 1.61 2.49
CA ILE A 71 -9.54 0.80 3.10
C ILE A 71 -9.34 0.60 4.60
N HIS A 72 -8.33 1.25 5.16
CA HIS A 72 -7.87 1.09 6.54
C HIS A 72 -8.71 1.90 7.54
N PRO A 73 -8.67 1.57 8.85
CA PRO A 73 -9.24 2.40 9.89
C PRO A 73 -8.71 3.83 9.83
N ILE A 74 -9.61 4.79 9.99
CA ILE A 74 -9.31 6.23 9.91
C ILE A 74 -9.02 6.77 11.31
N GLY A 75 -8.04 7.67 11.43
CA GLY A 75 -7.69 8.36 12.67
C GLY A 75 -8.89 9.05 13.33
N GLU A 76 -8.88 9.10 14.66
CA GLU A 76 -9.90 9.77 15.47
C GLU A 76 -9.37 11.09 16.04
N LYS A 77 -8.07 11.13 16.37
CA LYS A 77 -7.42 12.34 16.86
C LYS A 77 -7.36 13.41 15.77
N ASN A 78 -7.88 14.59 16.05
CA ASN A 78 -7.94 15.72 15.12
C ASN A 78 -8.72 15.44 13.82
N ARG A 79 -9.61 14.46 13.83
CA ARG A 79 -10.39 14.03 12.66
C ARG A 79 -11.09 15.21 12.00
N LYS A 80 -10.89 15.36 10.69
CA LYS A 80 -11.57 16.36 9.88
C LYS A 80 -12.98 15.91 9.51
N GLY A 81 -13.97 16.69 9.91
CA GLY A 81 -15.38 16.37 9.67
C GLY A 81 -15.84 15.11 10.41
N LYS A 82 -17.06 14.67 10.13
CA LYS A 82 -17.70 13.55 10.84
C LYS A 82 -17.09 12.19 10.49
N LEU A 83 -16.74 11.98 9.23
CA LEU A 83 -16.30 10.67 8.71
C LEU A 83 -14.77 10.53 8.63
N GLY A 84 -14.03 11.64 8.64
CA GLY A 84 -12.58 11.65 8.46
C GLY A 84 -12.12 11.37 7.04
N SER A 85 -10.82 11.56 6.82
CA SER A 85 -10.14 11.29 5.55
C SER A 85 -9.70 9.83 5.47
N TYR A 86 -9.91 9.17 4.35
CA TYR A 86 -9.35 7.82 4.06
C TYR A 86 -7.83 7.81 4.17
N TYR A 87 -7.20 8.94 3.87
CA TYR A 87 -5.74 9.10 3.88
C TYR A 87 -5.18 9.35 5.28
N SER A 88 -6.01 9.56 6.30
CA SER A 88 -5.58 9.59 7.71
C SER A 88 -5.60 8.17 8.28
N VAL A 89 -4.61 7.35 7.89
CA VAL A 89 -4.57 5.92 8.22
C VAL A 89 -4.13 5.70 9.67
N ARG A 90 -5.03 5.09 10.47
CA ARG A 90 -4.76 4.75 11.88
C ARG A 90 -4.07 3.39 12.04
N ASP A 91 -4.41 2.42 11.19
CA ASP A 91 -3.85 1.06 11.24
C ASP A 91 -3.76 0.48 9.83
N TYR A 92 -2.56 0.21 9.35
CA TYR A 92 -2.33 -0.40 8.04
C TYR A 92 -2.64 -1.89 7.99
N LEU A 93 -2.75 -2.53 9.14
CA LEU A 93 -2.95 -3.98 9.24
C LEU A 93 -4.42 -4.37 9.37
N ASP A 94 -5.34 -3.38 9.44
CA ASP A 94 -6.76 -3.65 9.58
C ASP A 94 -7.63 -2.97 8.52
N ILE A 95 -8.89 -3.36 8.49
CA ILE A 95 -9.92 -2.84 7.60
C ILE A 95 -10.83 -1.88 8.38
N ASN A 96 -11.18 -0.76 7.75
CA ASN A 96 -12.19 0.15 8.30
C ASN A 96 -13.51 -0.62 8.49
N PRO A 97 -14.03 -0.69 9.73
CA PRO A 97 -15.25 -1.45 10.04
C PRO A 97 -16.50 -0.91 9.28
N GLU A 98 -16.48 0.34 8.82
CA GLU A 98 -17.53 0.87 7.94
C GLU A 98 -17.65 0.12 6.62
N PHE A 99 -16.56 -0.46 6.12
CA PHE A 99 -16.51 -1.16 4.83
C PHE A 99 -16.81 -2.65 4.93
N GLY A 100 -16.61 -3.22 6.12
CA GLY A 100 -16.76 -4.64 6.41
C GLY A 100 -15.55 -5.23 7.14
N THR A 101 -15.27 -6.50 6.91
CA THR A 101 -14.22 -7.27 7.58
C THR A 101 -13.08 -7.68 6.63
N LYS A 102 -11.92 -8.04 7.19
CA LYS A 102 -10.81 -8.66 6.41
C LYS A 102 -11.26 -9.88 5.61
N LYS A 103 -12.15 -10.71 6.19
CA LYS A 103 -12.70 -11.90 5.53
C LYS A 103 -13.54 -11.53 4.31
N GLU A 104 -14.36 -10.48 4.42
CA GLU A 104 -15.19 -9.99 3.32
C GLU A 104 -14.34 -9.38 2.22
N PHE A 105 -13.32 -8.58 2.58
CA PHE A 105 -12.37 -8.04 1.61
C PHE A 105 -11.61 -9.14 0.88
N LYS A 106 -11.06 -10.12 1.63
CA LYS A 106 -10.40 -11.28 1.01
C LYS A 106 -11.32 -12.01 0.04
N SER A 107 -12.57 -12.26 0.45
CA SER A 107 -13.57 -12.92 -0.41
C SER A 107 -13.90 -12.10 -1.67
N LEU A 108 -13.93 -10.76 -1.56
CA LEU A 108 -14.09 -9.87 -2.70
C LEU A 108 -12.91 -9.99 -3.67
N VAL A 109 -11.68 -9.95 -3.16
CA VAL A 109 -10.45 -10.12 -3.97
C VAL A 109 -10.43 -11.46 -4.69
N ASP A 110 -10.78 -12.55 -4.00
CA ASP A 110 -10.85 -13.89 -4.59
C ASP A 110 -11.86 -13.94 -5.76
N GLU A 111 -12.99 -13.23 -5.64
CA GLU A 111 -14.00 -13.14 -6.71
C GLU A 111 -13.52 -12.29 -7.88
N VAL A 112 -12.91 -11.14 -7.62
CA VAL A 112 -12.31 -10.29 -8.65
C VAL A 112 -11.28 -11.06 -9.47
N HIS A 113 -10.41 -11.83 -8.81
CA HIS A 113 -9.41 -12.67 -9.47
C HIS A 113 -10.06 -13.79 -10.32
N LYS A 114 -11.12 -14.45 -9.81
CA LYS A 114 -11.89 -15.46 -10.60
C LYS A 114 -12.51 -14.87 -11.87
N MET A 115 -12.81 -13.59 -11.85
CA MET A 115 -13.34 -12.89 -13.03
C MET A 115 -12.22 -12.41 -13.98
N GLY A 116 -10.94 -12.71 -13.69
CA GLY A 116 -9.78 -12.28 -14.47
C GLY A 116 -9.55 -10.77 -14.39
N MET A 117 -9.84 -10.16 -13.25
CA MET A 117 -9.48 -8.80 -12.88
C MET A 117 -8.46 -8.82 -11.75
N TYR A 118 -7.85 -7.68 -11.45
CA TYR A 118 -6.86 -7.52 -10.40
C TYR A 118 -7.29 -6.44 -9.40
N VAL A 119 -6.71 -6.48 -8.20
CA VAL A 119 -6.95 -5.48 -7.16
C VAL A 119 -5.63 -4.84 -6.77
N ILE A 120 -5.61 -3.52 -6.67
CA ILE A 120 -4.58 -2.74 -5.98
C ILE A 120 -5.25 -1.89 -4.90
N ILE A 121 -4.50 -1.59 -3.84
CA ILE A 121 -4.94 -0.74 -2.74
C ILE A 121 -4.02 0.48 -2.74
N ASP A 122 -4.61 1.65 -2.54
CA ASP A 122 -3.85 2.87 -2.32
C ASP A 122 -3.08 2.76 -1.00
N TRP A 123 -1.76 2.87 -1.08
CA TRP A 123 -0.87 2.82 0.07
C TRP A 123 -0.38 4.20 0.44
N VAL A 124 -0.85 4.72 1.58
CA VAL A 124 -0.49 6.04 2.09
C VAL A 124 0.86 5.94 2.81
N ALA A 125 1.96 6.13 2.09
CA ALA A 125 3.31 6.03 2.64
C ALA A 125 3.90 7.38 3.10
N ASN A 126 3.23 8.50 2.85
CA ASN A 126 3.75 9.83 3.14
C ASN A 126 3.56 10.25 4.61
N HIS A 127 2.48 9.82 5.23
CA HIS A 127 2.06 10.22 6.58
C HIS A 127 1.15 9.17 7.20
N THR A 128 0.90 9.29 8.50
CA THR A 128 -0.10 8.48 9.20
C THR A 128 -1.10 9.36 9.95
N ALA A 129 -2.20 8.79 10.40
CA ALA A 129 -3.07 9.47 11.38
C ALA A 129 -2.28 9.85 12.65
N CYS A 130 -2.70 10.93 13.31
CA CYS A 130 -2.09 11.39 14.57
C CYS A 130 -2.18 10.39 15.73
N ASP A 131 -3.07 9.41 15.64
CA ASP A 131 -3.30 8.32 16.61
C ASP A 131 -2.95 6.93 16.05
N ASN A 132 -2.13 6.87 14.99
CA ASN A 132 -1.52 5.62 14.56
C ASN A 132 -0.54 5.11 15.63
N ALA A 133 -0.53 3.80 15.89
CA ALA A 133 0.35 3.18 16.89
C ALA A 133 1.85 3.47 16.63
N LEU A 134 2.26 3.60 15.38
CA LEU A 134 3.63 3.94 15.01
C LEU A 134 4.11 5.28 15.62
N VAL A 135 3.19 6.23 15.91
CA VAL A 135 3.56 7.52 16.53
C VAL A 135 4.12 7.33 17.94
N SER A 136 3.58 6.37 18.69
CA SER A 136 4.05 6.01 20.03
C SER A 136 5.21 5.02 20.00
N ASP A 137 5.16 4.06 19.09
CA ASP A 137 6.11 2.94 19.04
C ASP A 137 7.44 3.35 18.39
N ASN A 138 7.39 4.26 17.41
CA ASN A 138 8.53 4.72 16.64
C ASN A 138 8.49 6.25 16.44
N PRO A 139 8.55 7.05 17.50
CA PRO A 139 8.40 8.51 17.42
C PRO A 139 9.46 9.20 16.56
N ASP A 140 10.63 8.58 16.38
CA ASP A 140 11.74 9.08 15.56
C ASP A 140 11.55 8.84 14.06
N TRP A 141 10.45 8.18 13.66
CA TRP A 141 10.06 8.06 12.27
C TRP A 141 9.30 9.27 11.73
N TYR A 142 9.02 10.26 12.57
CA TYR A 142 8.17 11.40 12.23
C TYR A 142 8.93 12.72 12.26
N THR A 143 8.61 13.60 11.32
CA THR A 143 9.18 14.95 11.30
C THR A 143 8.71 15.78 12.49
N ARG A 144 9.60 16.64 13.00
CA ARG A 144 9.32 17.52 14.13
C ARG A 144 9.65 18.97 13.79
N ASN A 145 8.91 19.90 14.38
CA ASN A 145 9.21 21.32 14.31
C ASN A 145 10.37 21.68 15.26
N LYS A 146 10.77 22.96 15.25
CA LYS A 146 11.85 23.48 16.10
C LYS A 146 11.55 23.35 17.62
N SER A 147 10.29 23.24 17.99
CA SER A 147 9.83 23.03 19.37
C SER A 147 9.77 21.55 19.77
N GLY A 148 10.00 20.63 18.83
CA GLY A 148 9.95 19.19 19.05
C GLY A 148 8.57 18.56 18.84
N ASP A 149 7.57 19.32 18.39
CA ASP A 149 6.23 18.78 18.13
C ASP A 149 6.17 18.08 16.76
N PHE A 150 5.35 17.04 16.66
CA PHE A 150 5.07 16.37 15.38
C PHE A 150 4.44 17.35 14.38
N GLN A 151 4.79 17.21 13.11
CA GLN A 151 4.32 18.07 12.04
C GLN A 151 3.43 17.32 11.05
N SER A 152 2.51 18.06 10.43
CA SER A 152 1.88 17.64 9.18
C SER A 152 2.86 17.75 8.00
N PRO A 153 2.61 17.06 6.86
CA PRO A 153 3.43 17.20 5.67
C PRO A 153 3.64 18.66 5.26
N PRO A 154 4.85 19.06 4.86
CA PRO A 154 5.19 20.45 4.56
C PRO A 154 4.26 21.07 3.50
N GLY A 155 3.82 22.30 3.75
CA GLY A 155 2.94 23.04 2.83
C GLY A 155 1.49 22.62 2.85
N THR A 156 1.08 21.78 3.81
CA THR A 156 -0.32 21.34 3.99
C THR A 156 -0.94 21.90 5.27
N ASP A 157 -2.28 21.90 5.31
CA ASP A 157 -3.09 22.20 6.50
C ASP A 157 -3.69 20.93 7.12
N TRP A 158 -3.08 19.76 6.90
CA TRP A 158 -3.61 18.44 7.29
C TRP A 158 -3.35 18.14 8.77
N SER A 159 -4.15 18.76 9.64
CA SER A 159 -4.00 18.67 11.10
C SER A 159 -4.30 17.29 11.69
N ASP A 160 -4.88 16.38 10.90
CA ASP A 160 -5.28 15.02 11.28
C ASP A 160 -4.20 13.95 11.02
N VAL A 161 -3.04 14.36 10.48
CA VAL A 161 -1.93 13.45 10.15
C VAL A 161 -0.57 13.98 10.60
N TYR A 162 0.39 13.08 10.77
CA TYR A 162 1.79 13.38 11.02
C TYR A 162 2.67 12.85 9.88
N ASP A 163 3.59 13.68 9.44
CA ASP A 163 4.53 13.43 8.34
C ASP A 163 5.60 12.41 8.71
N LEU A 164 5.90 11.46 7.81
CA LEU A 164 6.94 10.46 7.99
C LEU A 164 8.30 10.98 7.50
N ASP A 165 9.33 10.88 8.32
CA ASP A 165 10.69 11.27 7.99
C ASP A 165 11.46 10.16 7.26
N PHE A 166 11.41 10.15 5.95
CA PHE A 166 12.14 9.20 5.12
C PHE A 166 13.68 9.40 5.13
N SER A 167 14.22 10.37 5.87
CA SER A 167 15.66 10.39 6.18
C SER A 167 16.03 9.34 7.24
N SER A 168 15.08 8.90 8.07
CA SER A 168 15.25 7.81 9.02
C SER A 168 15.58 6.50 8.31
N HIS A 169 16.72 5.89 8.67
CA HIS A 169 17.15 4.60 8.12
C HIS A 169 16.20 3.47 8.55
N ASP A 170 15.74 3.51 9.80
CA ASP A 170 14.89 2.46 10.38
C ASP A 170 13.48 2.46 9.76
N LEU A 171 12.96 3.63 9.38
CA LEU A 171 11.69 3.71 8.66
C LEU A 171 11.76 3.07 7.26
N ARG A 172 12.94 3.09 6.62
CA ARG A 172 13.12 2.57 5.25
C ARG A 172 13.41 1.08 5.17
N ASN A 173 13.73 0.41 6.29
CA ASN A 173 14.09 -1.02 6.39
C ASN A 173 12.99 -1.86 7.01
#